data_2d5d81f267518fb8c13929415995fe9e
#
_entry.id   2d5d81f267518fb8c13929415995fe9e
#
_cell.length_a   1.000
_cell.length_b   1.000
_cell.length_c   1.000
_cell.angle_alpha   90.00
_cell.angle_beta   90.00
_cell.angle_gamma   90.00
#
_symmetry.space_group_name_H-M   'P 1'
#
loop_
_entity.id
_entity.type
_entity.pdbx_description
1 polymer ?
#
loop_
_entity_poly.entity_id
_entity_poly.type
_entity_poly.pdbx_seq_one_letter_code
_entity_poly.pdbx_strand_id
1 'polypeptide(L)'
;TGDGAAEYLRGKITGGLPKIGRMNLAYFADNRGRILTEMSVVRHAEEHFTLITAASAQWHDYDVLKSDLPAGLELVDRTKDFSTLIAPGPKVREVLTKMGTDADLSLGWLTHQAAQVAGQDCALLRVSFAGELGWEIHAQNANMPALYDAVIAAGAKPFGMYALNSLRIEKGYRAWKGDLSTDYSLLEAGLERFVKLDKPQDFPGKAALQNEKQQGRKKA
;
A
#
# COMPACT_ATOMS: atom_id res chain seq x y z
N THR A 1 2.30 14.25 -7.61
CA THR A 1 3.14 15.34 -7.11
C THR A 1 2.50 16.70 -7.40
N GLY A 2 3.00 17.78 -6.76
CA GLY A 2 2.57 19.16 -6.97
C GLY A 2 1.99 19.80 -5.72
N ASP A 3 2.01 21.15 -5.68
CA ASP A 3 1.52 21.91 -4.53
C ASP A 3 0.04 21.60 -4.26
N GLY A 4 -0.27 21.14 -3.05
CA GLY A 4 -1.62 20.71 -2.66
C GLY A 4 -1.87 19.20 -2.81
N ALA A 5 -0.89 18.38 -3.23
CA ALA A 5 -1.07 16.93 -3.32
C ALA A 5 -1.41 16.28 -1.98
N ALA A 6 -0.82 16.76 -0.90
CA ALA A 6 -1.14 16.28 0.45
C ALA A 6 -2.58 16.60 0.85
N GLU A 7 -3.06 17.80 0.55
CA GLU A 7 -4.44 18.21 0.87
C GLU A 7 -5.46 17.44 0.01
N TYR A 8 -5.18 17.30 -1.28
CA TYR A 8 -5.98 16.48 -2.17
C TYR A 8 -6.13 15.04 -1.65
N LEU A 9 -5.02 14.38 -1.30
CA LEU A 9 -5.07 13.02 -0.76
C LEU A 9 -5.78 12.95 0.59
N ARG A 10 -5.63 13.96 1.47
CA ARG A 10 -6.40 14.02 2.73
C ARG A 10 -7.90 14.07 2.49
N GLY A 11 -8.36 14.75 1.44
CA GLY A 11 -9.76 14.79 1.03
C GLY A 11 -10.26 13.51 0.36
N LYS A 12 -9.38 12.62 -0.07
CA LYS A 12 -9.74 11.37 -0.74
C LYS A 12 -9.78 10.16 0.20
N ILE A 13 -8.80 10.03 1.09
CA ILE A 13 -8.66 8.85 1.94
C ILE A 13 -9.48 8.98 3.23
N THR A 14 -9.97 7.87 3.73
CA THR A 14 -10.76 7.84 4.98
C THR A 14 -9.91 8.01 6.23
N GLY A 15 -8.63 7.67 6.16
CA GLY A 15 -7.65 7.77 7.24
C GLY A 15 -6.81 9.04 7.21
N GLY A 16 -5.62 8.97 7.77
CA GLY A 16 -4.61 10.03 7.74
C GLY A 16 -3.47 9.70 6.77
N LEU A 17 -2.79 10.73 6.27
CA LEU A 17 -1.55 10.54 5.51
C LEU A 17 -0.43 10.03 6.40
N PRO A 18 0.50 9.24 5.84
CA PRO A 18 1.72 8.88 6.55
C PRO A 18 2.63 10.10 6.76
N LYS A 19 3.51 10.02 7.74
CA LYS A 19 4.63 10.97 7.87
C LYS A 19 5.62 10.77 6.72
N ILE A 20 6.45 11.78 6.43
CA ILE A 20 7.54 11.64 5.45
C ILE A 20 8.45 10.47 5.86
N GLY A 21 8.89 9.67 4.88
CA GLY A 21 9.65 8.44 5.11
C GLY A 21 8.82 7.23 5.57
N ARG A 22 7.48 7.37 5.59
CA ARG A 22 6.55 6.33 6.03
C ARG A 22 5.55 5.98 4.94
N MET A 23 4.87 4.86 5.15
CA MET A 23 3.73 4.44 4.35
C MET A 23 2.55 4.05 5.23
N ASN A 24 1.35 4.08 4.66
CA ASN A 24 0.12 3.57 5.25
C ASN A 24 -0.66 2.78 4.21
N LEU A 25 -1.43 1.81 4.66
CA LEU A 25 -2.59 1.33 3.89
C LEU A 25 -3.71 2.36 4.04
N ALA A 26 -4.27 2.80 2.93
CA ALA A 26 -5.34 3.79 2.87
C ALA A 26 -6.55 3.26 2.10
N TYR A 27 -7.73 3.58 2.60
CA TYR A 27 -8.99 3.24 1.97
C TYR A 27 -9.66 4.48 1.40
N PHE A 28 -10.31 4.30 0.27
CA PHE A 28 -11.16 5.27 -0.40
C PHE A 28 -12.60 4.78 -0.31
N ALA A 29 -13.51 5.66 -0.02
CA ALA A 29 -14.93 5.34 0.07
C ALA A 29 -15.74 6.03 -1.04
N ASP A 30 -16.87 5.44 -1.40
CA ASP A 30 -17.90 6.13 -2.17
C ASP A 30 -18.78 6.99 -1.22
N ASN A 31 -19.68 7.79 -1.79
CA ASN A 31 -20.56 8.67 -1.02
C ASN A 31 -21.51 7.93 -0.05
N ARG A 32 -21.66 6.61 -0.20
CA ARG A 32 -22.45 5.74 0.69
C ARG A 32 -21.61 5.12 1.81
N GLY A 33 -20.31 5.44 1.88
CA GLY A 33 -19.37 4.84 2.83
C GLY A 33 -18.90 3.43 2.46
N ARG A 34 -19.18 2.98 1.22
CA ARG A 34 -18.71 1.68 0.72
C ARG A 34 -17.25 1.75 0.31
N ILE A 35 -16.54 0.63 0.43
CA ILE A 35 -15.14 0.54 0.04
C ILE A 35 -15.03 0.71 -1.47
N LEU A 36 -14.45 1.82 -1.93
CA LEU A 36 -14.24 2.07 -3.34
C LEU A 36 -12.96 1.41 -3.85
N THR A 37 -11.87 1.60 -3.12
CA THR A 37 -10.58 0.93 -3.34
C THR A 37 -9.68 1.03 -2.11
N GLU A 38 -8.56 0.30 -2.14
CA GLU A 38 -7.47 0.42 -1.16
C GLU A 38 -6.13 0.61 -1.87
N MET A 39 -5.25 1.42 -1.30
CA MET A 39 -3.91 1.66 -1.81
C MET A 39 -2.91 1.78 -0.67
N SER A 40 -1.69 1.32 -0.89
CA SER A 40 -0.58 1.74 -0.05
C SER A 40 -0.13 3.14 -0.45
N VAL A 41 -0.10 4.06 0.50
CA VAL A 41 0.36 5.44 0.30
C VAL A 41 1.75 5.58 0.91
N VAL A 42 2.76 5.80 0.08
CA VAL A 42 4.13 6.09 0.47
C VAL A 42 4.36 7.59 0.37
N ARG A 43 4.88 8.22 1.42
CA ARG A 43 5.17 9.66 1.42
C ARG A 43 6.67 9.92 1.40
N HIS A 44 7.16 10.46 0.29
CA HIS A 44 8.58 10.76 0.07
C HIS A 44 8.97 12.15 0.58
N ALA A 45 8.09 13.13 0.36
CA ALA A 45 8.26 14.53 0.77
C ALA A 45 6.90 15.15 1.09
N GLU A 46 6.85 16.45 1.42
CA GLU A 46 5.59 17.13 1.78
C GLU A 46 4.49 16.91 0.74
N GLU A 47 4.82 17.07 -0.54
CA GLU A 47 3.88 17.02 -1.67
C GLU A 47 4.22 15.91 -2.68
N HIS A 48 5.04 14.92 -2.27
CA HIS A 48 5.47 13.83 -3.14
C HIS A 48 5.05 12.47 -2.57
N PHE A 49 4.21 11.75 -3.32
CA PHE A 49 3.64 10.46 -2.93
C PHE A 49 3.79 9.42 -4.02
N THR A 50 3.91 8.15 -3.62
CA THR A 50 3.67 7.00 -4.47
C THR A 50 2.45 6.26 -3.94
N LEU A 51 1.52 5.95 -4.82
CA LEU A 51 0.34 5.14 -4.54
C LEU A 51 0.54 3.77 -5.18
N ILE A 52 0.42 2.71 -4.37
CA ILE A 52 0.59 1.34 -4.83
C ILE A 52 -0.75 0.63 -4.66
N THR A 53 -1.25 0.09 -5.74
CA THR A 53 -2.54 -0.59 -5.81
C THR A 53 -2.40 -1.98 -6.44
N ALA A 54 -3.46 -2.80 -6.37
CA ALA A 54 -3.50 -4.07 -7.06
C ALA A 54 -3.45 -3.86 -8.57
N ALA A 55 -2.60 -4.61 -9.29
CA ALA A 55 -2.45 -4.46 -10.74
C ALA A 55 -3.78 -4.64 -11.50
N SER A 56 -4.68 -5.50 -10.99
CA SER A 56 -6.01 -5.70 -11.57
C SER A 56 -6.94 -4.49 -11.42
N ALA A 57 -6.63 -3.54 -10.56
CA ALA A 57 -7.39 -2.32 -10.30
C ALA A 57 -6.76 -1.06 -10.96
N GLN A 58 -5.66 -1.19 -11.69
CA GLN A 58 -4.86 -0.09 -12.25
C GLN A 58 -5.73 1.03 -12.86
N TRP A 59 -6.57 0.68 -13.83
CA TRP A 59 -7.39 1.66 -14.56
C TRP A 59 -8.49 2.28 -13.68
N HIS A 60 -9.18 1.45 -12.90
CA HIS A 60 -10.18 1.91 -11.95
C HIS A 60 -9.58 2.91 -10.97
N ASP A 61 -8.45 2.58 -10.37
CA ASP A 61 -7.82 3.40 -9.34
C ASP A 61 -7.21 4.68 -9.93
N TYR A 62 -6.67 4.59 -11.14
CA TYR A 62 -6.22 5.77 -11.87
C TYR A 62 -7.38 6.74 -12.14
N ASP A 63 -8.54 6.24 -12.58
CA ASP A 63 -9.73 7.05 -12.85
C ASP A 63 -10.28 7.67 -11.55
N VAL A 64 -10.29 6.93 -10.42
CA VAL A 64 -10.70 7.45 -9.10
C VAL A 64 -9.82 8.63 -8.68
N LEU A 65 -8.52 8.56 -8.95
CA LEU A 65 -7.59 9.64 -8.63
C LEU A 65 -7.65 10.80 -9.63
N LYS A 66 -7.94 10.52 -10.89
CA LYS A 66 -7.91 11.53 -11.95
C LYS A 66 -9.20 12.33 -12.05
N SER A 67 -10.35 11.76 -11.66
CA SER A 67 -11.69 12.31 -11.91
C SER A 67 -11.89 13.74 -11.42
N ASP A 68 -11.21 14.15 -10.36
CA ASP A 68 -11.28 15.47 -9.74
C ASP A 68 -9.89 15.98 -9.32
N LEU A 69 -8.85 15.55 -10.06
CA LEU A 69 -7.48 15.99 -9.81
C LEU A 69 -7.36 17.50 -10.03
N PRO A 70 -6.97 18.28 -9.01
CA PRO A 70 -6.80 19.72 -9.15
C PRO A 70 -5.78 20.11 -10.21
N ALA A 71 -6.01 21.23 -10.88
CA ALA A 71 -5.02 21.82 -11.78
C ALA A 71 -3.72 22.10 -10.99
N GLY A 72 -2.58 21.78 -11.60
CA GLY A 72 -1.26 21.92 -10.97
C GLY A 72 -0.76 20.65 -10.27
N LEU A 73 -1.61 19.66 -10.05
CA LEU A 73 -1.16 18.33 -9.60
C LEU A 73 -0.84 17.44 -10.80
N GLU A 74 0.23 16.67 -10.66
CA GLU A 74 0.63 15.67 -11.63
C GLU A 74 0.38 14.26 -11.08
N LEU A 75 -0.36 13.45 -11.84
CA LEU A 75 -0.58 12.02 -11.61
C LEU A 75 0.03 11.22 -12.76
N VAL A 76 1.06 10.45 -12.48
CA VAL A 76 1.78 9.65 -13.48
C VAL A 76 1.58 8.17 -13.17
N ASP A 77 1.06 7.42 -14.15
CA ASP A 77 1.00 5.96 -14.06
C ASP A 77 2.37 5.36 -14.41
N ARG A 78 2.99 4.72 -13.42
CA ARG A 78 4.30 4.07 -13.52
C ARG A 78 4.19 2.53 -13.45
N THR A 79 3.01 1.98 -13.56
CA THR A 79 2.76 0.53 -13.39
C THR A 79 3.59 -0.33 -14.35
N LYS A 80 3.88 0.17 -15.54
CA LYS A 80 4.67 -0.55 -16.54
C LYS A 80 6.19 -0.39 -16.38
N ASP A 81 6.64 0.52 -15.52
CA ASP A 81 8.07 0.81 -15.34
C ASP A 81 8.69 -0.03 -14.24
N PHE A 82 7.91 -0.41 -13.24
CA PHE A 82 8.37 -1.06 -12.01
C PHE A 82 7.71 -2.42 -11.78
N SER A 83 8.47 -3.28 -11.14
CA SER A 83 7.97 -4.53 -10.57
C SER A 83 8.39 -4.65 -9.10
N THR A 84 7.78 -5.60 -8.41
CA THR A 84 7.99 -5.81 -6.98
C THR A 84 8.34 -7.26 -6.70
N LEU A 85 9.43 -7.47 -5.97
CA LEU A 85 9.70 -8.74 -5.30
C LEU A 85 9.25 -8.64 -3.85
N ILE A 86 8.42 -9.56 -3.40
CA ILE A 86 8.06 -9.70 -1.99
C ILE A 86 8.97 -10.73 -1.34
N ALA A 87 9.63 -10.33 -0.26
CA ALA A 87 10.56 -11.17 0.47
C ALA A 87 10.12 -11.30 1.95
N PRO A 88 9.16 -12.18 2.26
CA PRO A 88 8.72 -12.43 3.63
C PRO A 88 9.49 -13.58 4.27
N GLY A 89 9.59 -13.57 5.60
CA GLY A 89 10.11 -14.66 6.40
C GLY A 89 11.07 -14.19 7.50
N PRO A 90 11.27 -15.00 8.54
CA PRO A 90 12.07 -14.62 9.71
C PRO A 90 13.55 -14.35 9.38
N LYS A 91 14.05 -14.94 8.31
CA LYS A 91 15.45 -14.80 7.86
C LYS A 91 15.67 -13.76 6.77
N VAL A 92 14.65 -12.96 6.43
CA VAL A 92 14.75 -12.03 5.30
C VAL A 92 15.85 -10.97 5.48
N ARG A 93 16.17 -10.54 6.72
CA ARG A 93 17.32 -9.65 6.97
C ARG A 93 18.64 -10.29 6.55
N GLU A 94 18.83 -11.56 6.88
CA GLU A 94 20.04 -12.32 6.48
C GLU A 94 20.13 -12.45 4.96
N VAL A 95 18.99 -12.69 4.29
CA VAL A 95 18.92 -12.77 2.82
C VAL A 95 19.31 -11.42 2.21
N LEU A 96 18.70 -10.32 2.63
CA LEU A 96 19.01 -8.97 2.11
C LEU A 96 20.48 -8.59 2.38
N THR A 97 21.03 -8.94 3.55
CA THR A 97 22.46 -8.72 3.85
C THR A 97 23.36 -9.50 2.89
N LYS A 98 23.02 -10.77 2.62
CA LYS A 98 23.80 -11.59 1.66
C LYS A 98 23.71 -11.11 0.22
N MET A 99 22.58 -10.50 -0.17
CA MET A 99 22.44 -9.86 -1.48
C MET A 99 23.34 -8.62 -1.63
N GLY A 100 23.83 -8.07 -0.54
CA GLY A 100 24.54 -6.79 -0.51
C GLY A 100 23.56 -5.62 -0.63
N THR A 101 23.33 -4.92 0.48
CA THR A 101 22.47 -3.72 0.50
C THR A 101 23.08 -2.67 1.44
N ASP A 102 22.89 -1.40 1.10
CA ASP A 102 23.17 -0.24 1.94
C ASP A 102 21.97 0.19 2.78
N ALA A 103 20.86 -0.55 2.67
CA ALA A 103 19.64 -0.27 3.41
C ALA A 103 19.81 -0.46 4.93
N ASP A 104 19.19 0.40 5.70
CA ASP A 104 19.00 0.16 7.14
C ASP A 104 17.89 -0.88 7.37
N LEU A 105 18.28 -2.11 7.59
CA LEU A 105 17.36 -3.22 7.84
C LEU A 105 16.78 -3.22 9.28
N SER A 106 17.21 -2.29 10.15
CA SER A 106 16.66 -2.12 11.51
C SER A 106 15.37 -1.29 11.54
N LEU A 107 15.06 -0.56 10.45
CA LEU A 107 13.89 0.31 10.36
C LEU A 107 12.59 -0.45 10.67
N GLY A 108 11.70 0.25 11.36
CA GLY A 108 10.43 -0.29 11.85
C GLY A 108 9.41 -0.54 10.72
N TRP A 109 8.34 -1.20 11.08
CA TRP A 109 7.23 -1.50 10.18
C TRP A 109 6.62 -0.22 9.57
N LEU A 110 6.20 -0.30 8.29
CA LEU A 110 5.66 0.81 7.49
C LEU A 110 6.66 1.96 7.27
N THR A 111 7.94 1.66 7.20
CA THR A 111 8.95 2.58 6.67
C THR A 111 9.27 2.26 5.21
N HIS A 112 9.78 3.25 4.51
CA HIS A 112 10.38 3.05 3.19
C HIS A 112 11.72 3.76 3.14
N GLN A 113 12.58 3.30 2.26
CA GLN A 113 13.86 3.92 1.95
C GLN A 113 14.28 3.61 0.52
N ALA A 114 14.96 4.55 -0.12
CA ALA A 114 15.74 4.25 -1.32
C ALA A 114 17.05 3.57 -0.89
N ALA A 115 17.45 2.54 -1.60
CA ALA A 115 18.65 1.78 -1.30
C ALA A 115 19.15 1.05 -2.55
N GLN A 116 20.39 0.59 -2.50
CA GLN A 116 20.89 -0.40 -3.45
C GLN A 116 20.74 -1.81 -2.87
N VAL A 117 20.31 -2.74 -3.70
CA VAL A 117 20.24 -4.18 -3.40
C VAL A 117 20.88 -4.94 -4.55
N ALA A 118 21.89 -5.76 -4.28
CA ALA A 118 22.66 -6.45 -5.32
C ALA A 118 23.17 -5.50 -6.43
N GLY A 119 23.56 -4.26 -6.05
CA GLY A 119 24.03 -3.24 -6.99
C GLY A 119 22.92 -2.60 -7.85
N GLN A 120 21.64 -2.86 -7.57
CA GLN A 120 20.51 -2.28 -8.28
C GLN A 120 19.79 -1.24 -7.41
N ASP A 121 19.43 -0.11 -8.02
CA ASP A 121 18.62 0.92 -7.35
C ASP A 121 17.20 0.41 -7.08
N CYS A 122 16.78 0.48 -5.82
CA CYS A 122 15.50 -0.03 -5.33
C CYS A 122 14.83 0.95 -4.36
N ALA A 123 13.53 0.83 -4.23
CA ALA A 123 12.80 1.29 -3.05
C ALA A 123 12.44 0.07 -2.19
N LEU A 124 12.89 0.09 -0.94
CA LEU A 124 12.59 -0.94 0.03
C LEU A 124 11.45 -0.46 0.94
N LEU A 125 10.36 -1.21 0.97
CA LEU A 125 9.21 -0.98 1.84
C LEU A 125 9.16 -2.05 2.91
N ARG A 126 9.20 -1.63 4.18
CA ARG A 126 9.13 -2.55 5.33
C ARG A 126 7.68 -2.95 5.61
N VAL A 127 7.13 -3.78 4.75
CA VAL A 127 5.76 -4.27 4.78
C VAL A 127 5.71 -5.71 4.28
N SER A 128 4.70 -6.46 4.67
CA SER A 128 4.49 -7.82 4.18
C SER A 128 3.01 -8.19 4.26
N PHE A 129 2.42 -8.55 3.15
CA PHE A 129 1.07 -9.08 3.07
C PHE A 129 0.99 -10.53 3.58
N ALA A 130 2.11 -11.26 3.61
CA ALA A 130 2.18 -12.59 4.22
C ALA A 130 2.06 -12.56 5.75
N GLY A 131 2.15 -11.38 6.38
CA GLY A 131 2.05 -11.23 7.83
C GLY A 131 3.31 -11.59 8.61
N GLU A 132 4.37 -11.99 7.93
CA GLU A 132 5.70 -12.27 8.46
C GLU A 132 6.58 -11.01 8.41
N LEU A 133 7.77 -11.11 9.05
CA LEU A 133 8.84 -10.15 8.81
C LEU A 133 9.11 -10.09 7.30
N GLY A 134 9.10 -8.93 6.68
CA GLY A 134 9.23 -8.86 5.23
C GLY A 134 9.53 -7.48 4.70
N TRP A 135 10.01 -7.47 3.47
CA TRP A 135 10.17 -6.29 2.63
C TRP A 135 9.58 -6.50 1.25
N GLU A 136 9.08 -5.44 0.69
CA GLU A 136 8.84 -5.31 -0.74
C GLU A 136 10.01 -4.56 -1.35
N ILE A 137 10.59 -5.14 -2.40
CA ILE A 137 11.70 -4.59 -3.18
C ILE A 137 11.11 -4.10 -4.50
N HIS A 138 10.94 -2.79 -4.63
CA HIS A 138 10.42 -2.16 -5.82
C HIS A 138 11.58 -1.66 -6.67
N ALA A 139 11.68 -2.09 -7.91
CA ALA A 139 12.74 -1.67 -8.82
C ALA A 139 12.23 -1.57 -10.27
N GLN A 140 12.99 -0.88 -11.10
CA GLN A 140 12.72 -0.85 -12.53
C GLN A 140 12.73 -2.27 -13.11
N ASN A 141 11.85 -2.54 -14.08
CA ASN A 141 11.72 -3.86 -14.69
C ASN A 141 13.03 -4.43 -15.20
N ALA A 142 13.91 -3.58 -15.73
CA ALA A 142 15.23 -3.99 -16.24
C ALA A 142 16.13 -4.60 -15.15
N ASN A 143 15.94 -4.21 -13.89
CA ASN A 143 16.74 -4.66 -12.74
C ASN A 143 16.19 -5.95 -12.10
N MET A 144 14.96 -6.32 -12.39
CA MET A 144 14.27 -7.45 -11.74
C MET A 144 14.95 -8.81 -11.96
N PRO A 145 15.45 -9.17 -13.15
CA PRO A 145 16.14 -10.44 -13.32
C PRO A 145 17.36 -10.57 -12.41
N ALA A 146 18.20 -9.53 -12.34
CA ALA A 146 19.38 -9.54 -11.47
C ALA A 146 19.02 -9.63 -9.99
N LEU A 147 17.98 -8.92 -9.55
CA LEU A 147 17.47 -9.00 -8.19
C LEU A 147 16.90 -10.37 -7.85
N TYR A 148 16.15 -10.98 -8.78
CA TYR A 148 15.63 -12.33 -8.60
C TYR A 148 16.75 -13.36 -8.45
N ASP A 149 17.74 -13.33 -9.33
CA ASP A 149 18.88 -14.24 -9.26
C ASP A 149 19.67 -14.06 -7.95
N ALA A 150 19.87 -12.82 -7.51
CA ALA A 150 20.57 -12.52 -6.27
C ALA A 150 19.80 -13.03 -5.04
N VAL A 151 18.46 -12.87 -5.00
CA VAL A 151 17.66 -13.35 -3.85
C VAL A 151 17.66 -14.88 -3.76
N ILE A 152 17.63 -15.57 -4.89
CA ILE A 152 17.75 -17.05 -4.94
C ILE A 152 19.13 -17.48 -4.49
N ALA A 153 20.20 -16.85 -5.01
CA ALA A 153 21.58 -17.13 -4.61
C ALA A 153 21.82 -16.87 -3.11
N ALA A 154 21.14 -15.90 -2.52
CA ALA A 154 21.18 -15.63 -1.08
C ALA A 154 20.45 -16.68 -0.21
N GLY A 155 19.76 -17.65 -0.84
CA GLY A 155 19.12 -18.79 -0.19
C GLY A 155 17.62 -18.62 0.07
N ALA A 156 16.97 -17.64 -0.53
CA ALA A 156 15.52 -17.55 -0.50
C ALA A 156 14.89 -18.66 -1.34
N LYS A 157 13.70 -19.10 -0.93
CA LYS A 157 12.93 -20.11 -1.68
C LYS A 157 11.71 -19.42 -2.31
N PRO A 158 11.50 -19.56 -3.62
CA PRO A 158 10.32 -19.01 -4.26
C PRO A 158 9.06 -19.73 -3.77
N PHE A 159 7.97 -18.99 -3.67
CA PHE A 159 6.66 -19.53 -3.34
C PHE A 159 5.57 -18.83 -4.19
N GLY A 160 4.47 -19.52 -4.41
CA GLY A 160 3.40 -19.04 -5.30
C GLY A 160 2.29 -18.30 -4.56
N MET A 161 1.34 -17.76 -5.35
CA MET A 161 0.21 -16.99 -4.85
C MET A 161 -0.73 -17.77 -3.93
N TYR A 162 -0.84 -19.10 -4.09
CA TYR A 162 -1.65 -19.92 -3.17
C TYR A 162 -1.06 -19.94 -1.76
N ALA A 163 0.26 -20.06 -1.65
CA ALA A 163 0.94 -19.98 -0.36
C ALA A 163 0.80 -18.59 0.26
N LEU A 164 0.97 -17.53 -0.53
CA LEU A 164 0.74 -16.15 -0.07
C LEU A 164 -0.69 -15.97 0.47
N ASN A 165 -1.68 -16.51 -0.26
CA ASN A 165 -3.07 -16.41 0.14
C ASN A 165 -3.35 -17.15 1.47
N SER A 166 -2.76 -18.32 1.70
CA SER A 166 -2.84 -19.01 2.99
C SER A 166 -2.23 -18.19 4.11
N LEU A 167 -1.02 -17.68 3.92
CA LEU A 167 -0.29 -16.89 4.93
C LEU A 167 -1.05 -15.61 5.32
N ARG A 168 -1.58 -14.86 4.35
CA ARG A 168 -2.32 -13.63 4.65
C ARG A 168 -3.63 -13.92 5.40
N ILE A 169 -4.32 -15.05 5.09
CA ILE A 169 -5.54 -15.47 5.78
C ILE A 169 -5.23 -15.86 7.23
N GLU A 170 -4.18 -16.62 7.48
CA GLU A 170 -3.71 -16.96 8.84
C GLU A 170 -3.44 -15.68 9.67
N LYS A 171 -2.96 -14.61 9.02
CA LYS A 171 -2.75 -13.32 9.66
C LYS A 171 -4.02 -12.47 9.80
N GLY A 172 -5.12 -12.86 9.16
CA GLY A 172 -6.37 -12.10 9.11
C GLY A 172 -6.32 -10.90 8.14
N TYR A 173 -5.40 -10.90 7.18
CA TYR A 173 -5.33 -9.85 6.17
C TYR A 173 -6.32 -10.12 5.05
N ARG A 174 -7.12 -9.10 4.72
CA ARG A 174 -8.13 -9.16 3.67
C ARG A 174 -7.54 -8.74 2.35
N ALA A 175 -7.95 -9.43 1.29
CA ALA A 175 -7.55 -9.10 -0.08
C ALA A 175 -8.63 -8.27 -0.77
N TRP A 176 -8.22 -7.21 -1.45
CA TRP A 176 -9.11 -6.43 -2.32
C TRP A 176 -9.68 -7.31 -3.43
N LYS A 177 -10.98 -7.16 -3.69
CA LYS A 177 -11.80 -8.00 -4.59
C LYS A 177 -12.03 -9.45 -4.13
N GLY A 178 -11.18 -9.99 -3.27
CA GLY A 178 -11.39 -11.32 -2.70
C GLY A 178 -12.30 -11.31 -1.48
N ASP A 179 -11.91 -10.52 -0.48
CA ASP A 179 -12.62 -10.41 0.79
C ASP A 179 -13.26 -9.02 0.99
N LEU A 180 -12.76 -8.02 0.28
CA LEU A 180 -13.23 -6.65 0.31
C LEU A 180 -13.76 -6.25 -1.07
N SER A 181 -14.96 -5.66 -1.08
CA SER A 181 -15.60 -5.17 -2.31
C SER A 181 -16.43 -3.92 -2.02
N THR A 182 -17.00 -3.36 -3.07
CA THR A 182 -17.96 -2.26 -2.98
C THR A 182 -19.31 -2.64 -2.34
N ASP A 183 -19.49 -3.93 -1.97
CA ASP A 183 -20.69 -4.41 -1.29
C ASP A 183 -20.69 -4.10 0.21
N TYR A 184 -19.50 -3.81 0.77
CA TYR A 184 -19.31 -3.56 2.19
C TYR A 184 -18.97 -2.11 2.49
N SER A 185 -19.47 -1.58 3.61
CA SER A 185 -18.91 -0.37 4.18
C SER A 185 -17.56 -0.67 4.87
N LEU A 186 -16.78 0.38 5.12
CA LEU A 186 -15.55 0.25 5.89
C LEU A 186 -15.79 -0.27 7.31
N LEU A 187 -16.93 0.07 7.90
CA LEU A 187 -17.29 -0.39 9.24
C LEU A 187 -17.79 -1.84 9.24
N GLU A 188 -18.62 -2.24 8.27
CA GLU A 188 -19.03 -3.64 8.08
C GLU A 188 -17.81 -4.56 7.88
N ALA A 189 -16.81 -4.09 7.13
CA ALA A 189 -15.58 -4.81 6.90
C ALA A 189 -14.61 -4.83 8.09
N GLY A 190 -14.94 -4.21 9.23
CA GLY A 190 -14.06 -4.17 10.41
C GLY A 190 -12.77 -3.36 10.19
N LEU A 191 -12.84 -2.31 9.38
CA LEU A 191 -11.71 -1.45 8.99
C LEU A 191 -11.70 -0.11 9.75
N GLU A 192 -12.33 -0.03 10.92
CA GLU A 192 -12.48 1.22 11.69
C GLU A 192 -11.16 1.90 11.99
N ARG A 193 -10.10 1.12 12.20
CA ARG A 193 -8.74 1.65 12.46
C ARG A 193 -8.19 2.51 11.32
N PHE A 194 -8.74 2.35 10.12
CA PHE A 194 -8.35 3.10 8.93
C PHE A 194 -9.31 4.26 8.63
N VAL A 195 -10.32 4.48 9.47
CA VAL A 195 -11.33 5.53 9.28
C VAL A 195 -11.24 6.55 10.39
N LYS A 196 -10.90 7.79 10.05
CA LYS A 196 -10.85 8.93 10.98
C LYS A 196 -12.04 9.84 10.76
N LEU A 197 -13.16 9.53 11.42
CA LEU A 197 -14.39 10.33 11.31
C LEU A 197 -14.28 11.70 11.99
N ASP A 198 -13.30 11.89 12.85
CA ASP A 198 -13.00 13.11 13.60
C ASP A 198 -11.98 14.03 12.91
N LYS A 199 -11.37 13.60 11.80
CA LYS A 199 -10.42 14.47 11.09
C LYS A 199 -11.13 15.72 10.53
N PRO A 200 -10.46 16.90 10.48
CA PRO A 200 -11.08 18.15 10.03
C PRO A 200 -11.44 18.10 8.54
N GLN A 201 -10.65 17.43 7.71
CA GLN A 201 -10.94 17.28 6.29
C GLN A 201 -12.14 16.36 6.07
N ASP A 202 -13.00 16.73 5.16
CA ASP A 202 -14.05 15.86 4.65
C ASP A 202 -13.47 14.84 3.66
N PHE A 203 -14.24 13.76 3.43
CA PHE A 203 -13.93 12.74 2.42
C PHE A 203 -15.22 12.04 1.97
N PRO A 204 -15.27 11.46 0.77
CA PRO A 204 -16.44 10.78 0.27
C PRO A 204 -16.94 9.70 1.25
N GLY A 205 -18.23 9.74 1.59
CA GLY A 205 -18.87 8.79 2.50
C GLY A 205 -18.70 9.06 4.00
N LYS A 206 -18.01 10.13 4.42
CA LYS A 206 -17.83 10.45 5.85
C LYS A 206 -19.14 10.53 6.62
N ALA A 207 -20.12 11.28 6.09
CA ALA A 207 -21.44 11.42 6.72
C ALA A 207 -22.19 10.09 6.80
N ALA A 208 -22.11 9.26 5.75
CA ALA A 208 -22.73 7.94 5.75
C ALA A 208 -22.10 7.01 6.82
N LEU A 209 -20.78 7.00 6.94
CA LEU A 209 -20.06 6.22 7.96
C LEU A 209 -20.32 6.74 9.38
N GLN A 210 -20.48 8.07 9.58
CA GLN A 210 -20.87 8.64 10.86
C GLN A 210 -22.27 8.17 11.28
N ASN A 211 -23.22 8.20 10.36
CA ASN A 211 -24.58 7.72 10.58
C ASN A 211 -24.63 6.22 10.89
N GLU A 212 -23.93 5.41 10.10
CA GLU A 212 -23.79 3.97 10.33
C GLU A 212 -23.23 3.66 11.73
N LYS A 213 -22.18 4.41 12.14
CA LYS A 213 -21.57 4.26 13.46
C LYS A 213 -22.56 4.58 14.59
N GLN A 214 -23.42 5.59 14.41
CA GLN A 214 -24.44 5.99 15.40
C GLN A 214 -25.58 4.98 15.49
N GLN A 215 -26.01 4.43 14.37
CA GLN A 215 -27.10 3.44 14.31
C GLN A 215 -26.69 2.04 14.78
N GLY A 216 -25.40 1.80 14.97
CA GLY A 216 -24.85 0.49 15.22
C GLY A 216 -24.70 -0.35 13.94
N ARG A 217 -23.75 -1.29 13.97
CA ARG A 217 -23.47 -2.14 12.81
C ARG A 217 -24.63 -3.06 12.50
N LYS A 218 -25.07 -3.09 11.26
CA LYS A 218 -25.76 -4.28 10.76
C LYS A 218 -24.68 -5.38 10.66
N LYS A 219 -24.82 -6.44 11.44
CA LYS A 219 -23.94 -7.61 11.29
C LYS A 219 -24.13 -8.16 9.88
N ALA A 220 -23.05 -8.25 9.10
CA ALA A 220 -23.00 -9.05 7.90
C ALA A 220 -23.04 -10.53 8.26
#